data_8073c4732d77e2cda2ab27ffc7716276
#
_entry.id   8073c4732d77e2cda2ab27ffc7716276
#
_cell.length_a   1.000
_cell.length_b   1.000
_cell.length_c   1.000
_cell.angle_alpha   90.00
_cell.angle_beta   90.00
_cell.angle_gamma   90.00
#
_symmetry.space_group_name_H-M   'P 1'
#
loop_
_entity.id
_entity.type
_entity.pdbx_description
1 polymer ?
#
loop_
_entity_poly.entity_id
_entity_poly.type
_entity_poly.pdbx_seq_one_letter_code
_entity_poly.pdbx_strand_id
1 'polypeptide(L)' 'MRTTFNRLRAVKDSLPHGSMDAIAAELGISGEEVRAFFNGEGTADYHLEPGFDGGIVDLTNTRILEVALRRAWEEQNAL' A
#
# COMPACT_ATOMS: atom_id res chain seq x y z
N MET A 1 7.52 -10.09 4.53
CA MET A 1 7.96 -8.74 4.90
C MET A 1 7.04 -8.20 6.00
N ARG A 2 7.60 -7.50 6.95
CA ARG A 2 6.83 -6.97 8.08
C ARG A 2 6.97 -5.45 8.14
N THR A 3 5.86 -4.75 8.36
CA THR A 3 5.83 -3.31 8.50
C THR A 3 4.72 -2.93 9.50
N THR A 4 4.36 -1.66 9.59
CA THR A 4 3.28 -1.22 10.45
C THR A 4 2.20 -0.52 9.64
N PHE A 5 1.00 -0.45 10.21
CA PHE A 5 -0.12 0.19 9.54
C PHE A 5 0.13 1.67 9.29
N ASN A 6 0.74 2.38 10.25
CA ASN A 6 1.04 3.81 10.07
C ASN A 6 2.06 4.04 8.96
N ARG A 7 2.99 3.11 8.75
CA ARG A 7 3.92 3.20 7.63
C ARG A 7 3.21 3.02 6.28
N LEU A 8 2.24 2.10 6.22
CA LEU A 8 1.43 1.94 5.01
C LEU A 8 0.64 3.21 4.72
N ARG A 9 0.06 3.82 5.74
CA ARG A 9 -0.67 5.07 5.57
C ARG A 9 0.25 6.20 5.10
N ALA A 10 1.47 6.25 5.61
CA ALA A 10 2.43 7.26 5.18
C ALA A 10 2.76 7.10 3.69
N VAL A 11 2.89 5.86 3.21
CA VAL A 11 3.10 5.60 1.79
C VAL A 11 1.90 6.07 0.98
N LYS A 12 0.69 5.70 1.41
CA LYS A 12 -0.54 6.13 0.75
C LYS A 12 -0.61 7.65 0.67
N ASP A 13 -0.31 8.35 1.77
CA ASP A 13 -0.41 9.80 1.84
C ASP A 13 0.62 10.52 0.96
N SER A 14 1.70 9.84 0.57
CA SER A 14 2.67 10.41 -0.35
C SER A 14 2.38 10.13 -1.81
N LEU A 15 1.30 9.40 -2.12
CA LEU A 15 0.94 9.08 -3.50
C LEU A 15 0.11 10.21 -4.11
N PRO A 16 0.30 10.50 -5.41
CA PRO A 16 -0.53 11.50 -6.08
C PRO A 16 -1.96 11.01 -6.24
N HIS A 17 -2.87 11.95 -6.50
CA HIS A 17 -4.28 11.64 -6.74
C HIS A 17 -4.42 10.65 -7.90
N GLY A 18 -5.32 9.68 -7.74
CA GLY A 18 -5.56 8.67 -8.77
C GLY A 18 -4.61 7.48 -8.73
N SER A 19 -3.68 7.44 -7.76
CA SER A 19 -2.68 6.36 -7.69
C SER A 19 -3.29 4.99 -7.42
N MET A 20 -4.38 4.92 -6.65
CA MET A 20 -5.00 3.62 -6.34
C MET A 20 -5.44 2.92 -7.63
N ASP A 21 -6.09 3.65 -8.52
CA ASP A 21 -6.54 3.09 -9.80
C ASP A 21 -5.38 2.78 -10.74
N ALA A 22 -4.33 3.60 -10.71
CA ALA A 22 -3.14 3.38 -11.51
C ALA A 22 -2.38 2.12 -11.06
N ILE A 23 -2.25 1.92 -9.76
CA ILE A 23 -1.63 0.72 -9.19
C ILE A 23 -2.44 -0.52 -9.59
N ALA A 24 -3.77 -0.43 -9.46
CA ALA A 24 -4.67 -1.52 -9.82
C ALA A 24 -4.51 -1.91 -11.29
N ALA A 25 -4.47 -0.92 -12.19
CA ALA A 25 -4.29 -1.15 -13.61
C ALA A 25 -2.95 -1.83 -13.92
N GLU A 26 -1.89 -1.38 -13.27
CA GLU A 26 -0.57 -1.95 -13.49
C GLU A 26 -0.51 -3.42 -13.04
N LEU A 27 -1.17 -3.76 -11.95
CA LEU A 27 -1.16 -5.12 -11.39
C LEU A 27 -2.27 -6.02 -11.95
N GLY A 28 -3.21 -5.46 -12.71
CA GLY A 28 -4.34 -6.22 -13.23
C GLY A 28 -5.34 -6.64 -12.14
N ILE A 29 -5.50 -5.81 -11.11
CA ILE A 29 -6.43 -6.07 -10.02
C ILE A 29 -7.42 -4.90 -9.91
N SER A 30 -8.43 -5.01 -9.02
CA SER A 30 -9.41 -3.95 -8.87
C SER A 30 -8.87 -2.80 -8.00
N GLY A 31 -9.39 -1.60 -8.25
CA GLY A 31 -9.06 -0.46 -7.40
C GLY A 31 -9.53 -0.65 -5.97
N GLU A 32 -10.63 -1.37 -5.76
CA GLU A 32 -11.12 -1.70 -4.42
C GLU A 32 -10.12 -2.54 -3.65
N GLU A 33 -9.47 -3.47 -4.33
CA GLU A 33 -8.47 -4.33 -3.70
C GLU A 33 -7.28 -3.52 -3.23
N VAL A 34 -6.83 -2.55 -4.04
CA VAL A 34 -5.72 -1.66 -3.66
C VAL A 34 -6.15 -0.78 -2.48
N ARG A 35 -7.35 -0.22 -2.53
CA ARG A 35 -7.85 0.63 -1.43
C ARG A 35 -7.98 -0.16 -0.13
N ALA A 36 -8.50 -1.39 -0.20
CA ALA A 36 -8.63 -2.26 0.96
C ALA A 36 -7.27 -2.55 1.59
N PHE A 37 -6.26 -2.76 0.76
CA PHE A 37 -4.88 -2.96 1.23
C PHE A 37 -4.43 -1.79 2.13
N PHE A 38 -4.61 -0.55 1.67
CA PHE A 38 -4.17 0.62 2.43
C PHE A 38 -5.10 1.00 3.57
N ASN A 39 -6.34 0.52 3.58
CA ASN A 39 -7.31 0.81 4.63
C ASN A 39 -7.23 -0.17 5.81
N GLY A 40 -6.36 -1.15 5.76
CA GLY A 40 -6.21 -2.10 6.85
C GLY A 40 -7.32 -3.11 6.95
N GLU A 41 -8.02 -3.39 5.86
CA GLU A 41 -9.17 -4.31 5.89
C GLU A 41 -8.78 -5.77 5.83
N GLY A 42 -7.48 -6.07 5.74
CA GLY A 42 -7.01 -7.45 5.67
C GLY A 42 -7.34 -8.05 4.31
N THR A 43 -6.36 -8.12 3.44
CA THR A 43 -6.53 -8.72 2.12
C THR A 43 -5.76 -10.03 2.05
N ALA A 44 -5.81 -10.70 0.89
CA ALA A 44 -5.01 -11.90 0.67
C ALA A 44 -3.50 -11.61 0.73
N ASP A 45 -3.11 -10.34 0.60
CA ASP A 45 -1.71 -9.95 0.53
C ASP A 45 -1.06 -9.70 1.88
N TYR A 46 -1.82 -9.55 2.96
CA TYR A 46 -1.23 -9.35 4.28
C TYR A 46 -2.17 -9.71 5.41
N HIS A 47 -1.57 -9.90 6.58
CA HIS A 47 -2.25 -10.15 7.83
C HIS A 47 -1.96 -8.99 8.78
N LEU A 48 -3.00 -8.44 9.41
CA LEU A 48 -2.88 -7.31 10.35
C LEU A 48 -3.12 -7.80 11.76
N GLU A 49 -2.19 -7.52 12.66
CA GLU A 49 -2.30 -7.85 14.08
C GLU A 49 -2.23 -6.59 14.93
N PRO A 50 -2.90 -6.56 16.07
CA PRO A 50 -2.73 -5.44 17.01
C PRO A 50 -1.28 -5.31 17.43
N GLY A 51 -0.78 -4.08 17.52
CA GLY A 51 0.59 -3.84 17.89
C GLY A 51 0.92 -2.35 17.83
N PHE A 52 2.21 -2.04 17.95
CA PHE A 52 2.64 -0.66 17.96
C PHE A 52 2.48 -0.02 16.58
N ASP A 53 2.49 1.30 16.55
CA ASP A 53 2.45 2.10 15.32
C ASP A 53 1.22 1.78 14.45
N GLY A 54 0.06 1.59 15.10
CA GLY A 54 -1.21 1.36 14.42
C GLY A 54 -1.51 -0.09 14.10
N GLY A 55 -0.59 -1.00 14.38
CA GLY A 55 -0.73 -2.43 14.13
C GLY A 55 0.40 -2.99 13.29
N ILE A 56 0.69 -4.26 13.50
CA ILE A 56 1.74 -4.98 12.77
C ILE A 56 1.16 -5.58 11.51
N VAL A 57 1.77 -5.26 10.37
CA VAL A 57 1.36 -5.78 9.06
C VAL A 57 2.38 -6.78 8.58
N ASP A 58 1.95 -8.02 8.41
CA ASP A 58 2.80 -9.10 7.90
C ASP A 58 2.41 -9.40 6.46
N LEU A 59 3.24 -8.97 5.52
CA LEU A 59 2.96 -9.07 4.09
C LEU A 59 3.37 -10.43 3.54
N THR A 60 2.40 -11.15 2.98
CA THR A 60 2.68 -12.39 2.25
C THR A 60 2.95 -12.10 0.78
N ASN A 61 2.47 -10.96 0.27
CA ASN A 61 2.72 -10.52 -1.09
C ASN A 61 2.98 -9.01 -1.07
N THR A 62 4.13 -8.60 -1.58
CA THR A 62 4.55 -7.20 -1.55
C THR A 62 4.23 -6.44 -2.84
N ARG A 63 3.48 -7.02 -3.76
CA ARG A 63 3.21 -6.44 -5.09
C ARG A 63 2.62 -5.03 -5.04
N ILE A 64 1.60 -4.82 -4.22
CA ILE A 64 0.95 -3.51 -4.11
C ILE A 64 1.92 -2.50 -3.50
N LEU A 65 2.59 -2.90 -2.41
CA LEU A 65 3.52 -2.01 -1.73
C LEU A 65 4.70 -1.63 -2.62
N GLU A 66 5.25 -2.56 -3.39
CA GLU A 66 6.37 -2.28 -4.29
C GLU A 66 6.00 -1.26 -5.35
N VAL A 67 4.84 -1.42 -5.98
CA VAL A 67 4.37 -0.47 -7.00
C VAL A 67 4.10 0.90 -6.36
N ALA A 68 3.48 0.91 -5.17
CA ALA A 68 3.19 2.14 -4.46
C ALA A 68 4.47 2.91 -4.08
N LEU A 69 5.47 2.20 -3.56
CA LEU A 69 6.75 2.82 -3.19
C LEU A 69 7.46 3.40 -4.42
N ARG A 70 7.44 2.69 -5.54
CA ARG A 70 8.03 3.20 -6.77
C ARG A 70 7.34 4.47 -7.24
N ARG A 71 6.01 4.51 -7.21
CA ARG A 71 5.24 5.69 -7.61
C ARG A 71 5.45 6.85 -6.67
N ALA A 72 5.51 6.61 -5.38
CA ALA A 72 5.80 7.66 -4.40
C ALA A 72 7.18 8.23 -4.62
N TRP A 73 8.17 7.39 -4.89
CA TRP A 73 9.55 7.82 -5.16
C TRP A 73 9.63 8.65 -6.44
N GLU A 74 8.97 8.19 -7.51
CA GLU A 74 8.94 8.90 -8.79
C GLU A 74 8.31 10.28 -8.64
N GLU A 75 7.23 10.38 -7.87
CA GLU A 75 6.55 11.66 -7.62
C GLU A 75 7.48 12.65 -6.91
N GLN A 76 8.20 12.18 -5.89
CA GLN A 76 9.12 13.04 -5.14
C GLN A 76 10.32 13.48 -5.97
N ASN A 77 10.69 12.71 -6.98
CA ASN A 77 11.86 12.97 -7.81
C ASN A 77 11.51 13.45 -9.22
N ALA A 78 10.24 13.69 -9.50
CA ALA A 78 9.80 14.26 -10.76
C ALA A 78 10.07 15.76 -10.78
N LEU A 79 10.69 16.25 -11.84
CA LEU A 79 10.97 17.67 -12.02
C LEU A 79 10.34 18.19 -13.29
#